data_4b4d019edf2b3b30543f69b251192a0b
#
_entry.id   4b4d019edf2b3b30543f69b251192a0b
#
_cell.length_a   1.000
_cell.length_b   1.000
_cell.length_c   1.000
_cell.angle_alpha   90.00
_cell.angle_beta   90.00
_cell.angle_gamma   90.00
#
_symmetry.space_group_name_H-M   'P 1'
#
loop_
_entity.id
_entity.type
_entity.pdbx_description
1 polymer ?
#
loop_
_entity_poly.entity_id
_entity_poly.type
_entity_poly.pdbx_seq_one_letter_code
_entity_poly.pdbx_strand_id
1 'polypeptide(L)'
;MRKFYSMKNLAIALVVALAMPATVQAENESNVVFYESFNGLTGQGGNDGYFDNDEAAGVEVGAEDLTSADLLDNKTGWGEFVKVAICDKCVRIATKKNNGELTTPAFAVDGTATLTFNAAAQLEDVVTSYVEVVGEGKLTYGEQTAQKISISLPASTAGETKLADQNYSIAISDAKGDIQLKFSTVSSSESKQRAYLDEIKVVKNSTDGISAISAQKSDSKVYDLLGRSTTKSGKGLRIINGKKVIF
;
A
#
# COMPACT_ATOMS: atom_id res chain seq x y z
N MET A 1 -46.40 -49.80 28.03
CA MET A 1 -45.25 -48.97 28.35
C MET A 1 -45.20 -47.82 27.35
N ARG A 2 -45.55 -46.60 27.75
CA ARG A 2 -45.49 -45.42 26.91
C ARG A 2 -44.16 -44.70 27.19
N LYS A 3 -43.30 -44.53 26.17
CA LYS A 3 -42.05 -43.77 26.26
C LYS A 3 -42.34 -42.30 26.05
N PHE A 4 -42.06 -41.48 27.03
CA PHE A 4 -42.07 -40.01 26.93
C PHE A 4 -40.79 -39.55 26.23
N TYR A 5 -40.91 -38.83 25.14
CA TYR A 5 -39.81 -38.09 24.51
C TYR A 5 -39.73 -36.72 25.14
N SER A 6 -38.58 -36.45 25.78
CA SER A 6 -38.24 -35.12 26.32
C SER A 6 -37.84 -34.20 25.15
N MET A 7 -38.62 -33.15 24.98
CA MET A 7 -38.26 -32.04 24.07
C MET A 7 -37.20 -31.19 24.76
N LYS A 8 -35.96 -31.24 24.25
CA LYS A 8 -34.91 -30.33 24.63
C LYS A 8 -35.12 -29.01 23.88
N ASN A 9 -35.21 -27.92 24.62
CA ASN A 9 -35.35 -26.55 24.15
C ASN A 9 -34.14 -26.19 23.27
N LEU A 10 -34.39 -25.97 21.99
CA LEU A 10 -33.43 -25.42 21.03
C LEU A 10 -33.53 -23.89 21.12
N ALA A 11 -32.61 -23.27 21.84
CA ALA A 11 -32.46 -21.82 21.85
C ALA A 11 -31.81 -21.40 20.55
N ILE A 12 -32.56 -20.80 19.65
CA ILE A 12 -32.05 -20.19 18.41
C ILE A 12 -31.51 -18.81 18.82
N ALA A 13 -30.18 -18.68 18.89
CA ALA A 13 -29.53 -17.38 19.01
C ALA A 13 -29.58 -16.69 17.64
N LEU A 14 -30.42 -15.67 17.53
CA LEU A 14 -30.48 -14.79 16.36
C LEU A 14 -29.26 -13.87 16.37
N VAL A 15 -28.22 -14.22 15.61
CA VAL A 15 -27.09 -13.33 15.35
C VAL A 15 -27.55 -12.33 14.31
N VAL A 16 -27.88 -11.12 14.73
CA VAL A 16 -28.08 -9.98 13.84
C VAL A 16 -26.69 -9.51 13.40
N ALA A 17 -26.25 -9.97 12.26
CA ALA A 17 -25.08 -9.39 11.57
C ALA A 17 -25.49 -7.99 11.07
N LEU A 18 -25.03 -6.95 11.76
CA LEU A 18 -25.03 -5.60 11.26
C LEU A 18 -24.07 -5.58 10.06
N ALA A 19 -24.62 -5.72 8.87
CA ALA A 19 -23.90 -5.43 7.63
C ALA A 19 -23.66 -3.91 7.61
N MET A 20 -22.48 -3.49 8.06
CA MET A 20 -21.99 -2.16 7.73
C MET A 20 -21.80 -2.15 6.22
N PRO A 21 -22.36 -1.19 5.48
CA PRO A 21 -22.02 -1.05 4.08
C PRO A 21 -20.52 -0.73 4.02
N ALA A 22 -19.74 -1.67 3.51
CA ALA A 22 -18.40 -1.36 3.03
C ALA A 22 -18.61 -0.35 1.90
N THR A 23 -18.37 0.92 2.17
CA THR A 23 -18.18 1.90 1.11
C THR A 23 -16.92 1.47 0.38
N VAL A 24 -17.09 0.71 -0.69
CA VAL A 24 -16.05 0.55 -1.70
C VAL A 24 -15.86 1.95 -2.27
N GLN A 25 -14.90 2.69 -1.73
CA GLN A 25 -14.39 3.87 -2.42
C GLN A 25 -13.81 3.34 -3.72
N ALA A 26 -14.45 3.66 -4.83
CA ALA A 26 -13.83 3.49 -6.14
C ALA A 26 -12.50 4.25 -6.07
N GLU A 27 -11.38 3.50 -6.16
CA GLU A 27 -10.06 4.10 -6.23
C GLU A 27 -10.09 5.08 -7.40
N ASN A 28 -9.87 6.35 -7.10
CA ASN A 28 -9.82 7.39 -8.11
C ASN A 28 -8.49 7.16 -8.84
N GLU A 29 -8.52 6.64 -10.06
CA GLU A 29 -7.31 6.35 -10.85
C GLU A 29 -6.37 7.57 -10.95
N SER A 30 -6.92 8.77 -10.75
CA SER A 30 -6.16 10.03 -10.72
C SER A 30 -5.16 10.14 -9.56
N ASN A 31 -5.27 9.30 -8.52
CA ASN A 31 -4.40 9.33 -7.35
C ASN A 31 -3.28 8.29 -7.38
N VAL A 32 -3.27 7.38 -8.37
CA VAL A 32 -2.18 6.43 -8.56
C VAL A 32 -0.96 7.19 -9.05
N VAL A 33 0.11 7.18 -8.26
CA VAL A 33 1.38 7.88 -8.60
C VAL A 33 2.46 6.93 -9.08
N PHE A 34 2.32 5.65 -8.79
CA PHE A 34 3.19 4.59 -9.29
C PHE A 34 2.41 3.28 -9.39
N TYR A 35 2.63 2.54 -10.46
CA TYR A 35 2.12 1.19 -10.63
C TYR A 35 3.03 0.37 -11.52
N GLU A 36 3.36 -0.84 -11.08
CA GLU A 36 4.08 -1.85 -11.85
C GLU A 36 3.43 -3.21 -11.61
N SER A 37 2.88 -3.77 -12.66
CA SER A 37 2.15 -5.04 -12.61
C SER A 37 2.99 -6.26 -12.92
N PHE A 38 4.18 -6.08 -13.49
CA PHE A 38 5.02 -7.15 -14.04
C PHE A 38 4.33 -8.10 -15.03
N ASN A 39 3.12 -7.77 -15.51
CA ASN A 39 2.31 -8.63 -16.38
C ASN A 39 2.96 -8.96 -17.74
N GLY A 40 3.92 -8.16 -18.16
CA GLY A 40 4.72 -8.42 -19.38
C GLY A 40 5.73 -9.55 -19.23
N LEU A 41 6.03 -9.98 -18.00
CA LEU A 41 7.05 -11.00 -17.74
C LEU A 41 6.50 -12.40 -17.99
N THR A 42 7.34 -13.26 -18.59
CA THR A 42 7.02 -14.66 -18.83
C THR A 42 8.17 -15.51 -18.28
N GLY A 43 7.87 -16.31 -17.27
CA GLY A 43 8.83 -17.19 -16.60
C GLY A 43 8.10 -18.30 -15.86
N GLN A 44 8.76 -18.92 -14.92
CA GLN A 44 8.20 -19.95 -14.04
C GLN A 44 8.32 -19.51 -12.59
N GLY A 45 7.34 -19.87 -11.78
CA GLY A 45 7.27 -19.52 -10.37
C GLY A 45 6.38 -18.31 -10.09
N GLY A 46 5.86 -18.22 -8.87
CA GLY A 46 5.02 -17.13 -8.44
C GLY A 46 3.56 -17.29 -8.85
N ASN A 47 3.08 -16.54 -9.83
CA ASN A 47 1.66 -16.53 -10.21
C ASN A 47 1.15 -17.82 -10.86
N ASP A 48 2.04 -18.66 -11.37
CA ASP A 48 1.68 -20.00 -11.85
C ASP A 48 1.42 -21.02 -10.71
N GLY A 49 1.57 -20.59 -9.46
CA GLY A 49 1.37 -21.42 -8.26
C GLY A 49 2.55 -22.33 -7.91
N TYR A 50 3.64 -22.25 -8.66
CA TYR A 50 4.86 -23.01 -8.36
C TYR A 50 5.84 -22.12 -7.60
N PHE A 51 5.96 -22.35 -6.30
CA PHE A 51 6.94 -21.65 -5.45
C PHE A 51 8.19 -22.49 -5.20
N ASP A 52 8.23 -23.72 -5.68
CA ASP A 52 9.13 -24.78 -5.22
C ASP A 52 10.34 -25.03 -6.12
N ASN A 53 10.38 -24.45 -7.29
CA ASN A 53 11.36 -24.88 -8.25
C ASN A 53 12.56 -23.90 -8.31
N ASP A 54 13.68 -24.35 -7.76
CA ASP A 54 14.95 -23.62 -7.88
C ASP A 54 15.41 -23.49 -9.33
N GLU A 55 15.05 -24.45 -10.21
CA GLU A 55 15.38 -24.43 -11.63
C GLU A 55 14.41 -23.59 -12.45
N ALA A 56 13.16 -23.51 -11.98
CA ALA A 56 12.13 -22.65 -12.55
C ALA A 56 12.25 -21.19 -12.14
N ALA A 57 13.13 -20.90 -11.22
CA ALA A 57 13.31 -19.59 -10.64
C ALA A 57 14.03 -18.61 -11.58
N GLY A 58 13.53 -18.47 -12.77
CA GLY A 58 13.83 -17.41 -13.69
C GLY A 58 15.30 -17.15 -14.04
N VAL A 59 15.51 -16.53 -15.15
CA VAL A 59 16.82 -15.99 -15.52
C VAL A 59 17.06 -14.72 -14.73
N GLU A 60 18.23 -14.59 -14.07
CA GLU A 60 18.62 -13.32 -13.45
C GLU A 60 18.74 -12.24 -14.55
N VAL A 61 18.17 -11.08 -14.29
CA VAL A 61 18.09 -9.99 -15.27
C VAL A 61 18.49 -8.66 -14.67
N GLY A 62 19.00 -7.76 -15.51
CA GLY A 62 19.14 -6.35 -15.19
C GLY A 62 17.86 -5.57 -15.50
N ALA A 63 17.71 -4.43 -14.88
CA ALA A 63 16.56 -3.54 -15.17
C ALA A 63 16.55 -3.09 -16.64
N GLU A 64 17.73 -2.83 -17.21
CA GLU A 64 17.88 -2.39 -18.61
C GLU A 64 17.40 -3.45 -19.61
N ASP A 65 17.58 -4.74 -19.32
CA ASP A 65 17.13 -5.83 -20.18
C ASP A 65 15.61 -5.84 -20.28
N LEU A 66 14.91 -5.69 -19.15
CA LEU A 66 13.44 -5.71 -19.09
C LEU A 66 12.83 -4.45 -19.70
N THR A 67 13.41 -3.29 -19.45
CA THR A 67 12.92 -2.02 -20.02
C THR A 67 13.16 -1.96 -21.53
N SER A 68 14.29 -2.45 -22.02
CA SER A 68 14.60 -2.52 -23.45
C SER A 68 13.66 -3.46 -24.22
N ALA A 69 13.23 -4.54 -23.57
CA ALA A 69 12.28 -5.49 -24.13
C ALA A 69 10.81 -5.07 -23.99
N ASP A 70 10.53 -3.89 -23.41
CA ASP A 70 9.18 -3.36 -23.21
C ASP A 70 8.30 -4.25 -22.31
N LEU A 71 8.91 -4.91 -21.33
CA LEU A 71 8.28 -5.91 -20.48
C LEU A 71 7.75 -5.35 -19.15
N LEU A 72 8.10 -4.10 -18.80
CA LEU A 72 7.66 -3.41 -17.59
C LEU A 72 6.69 -2.29 -17.94
N ASP A 73 5.75 -2.01 -17.05
CA ASP A 73 4.82 -0.87 -17.18
C ASP A 73 5.60 0.46 -17.15
N ASN A 74 6.64 0.52 -16.32
CA ASN A 74 7.52 1.68 -16.21
C ASN A 74 8.79 1.47 -17.06
N LYS A 75 8.90 2.21 -18.15
CA LYS A 75 9.94 2.04 -19.19
C LYS A 75 11.33 2.55 -18.80
N THR A 76 11.44 3.38 -17.77
CA THR A 76 12.70 4.05 -17.42
C THR A 76 12.79 4.33 -15.92
N GLY A 77 14.00 4.61 -15.46
CA GLY A 77 14.22 5.14 -14.11
C GLY A 77 14.34 4.08 -13.01
N TRP A 78 14.32 2.80 -13.37
CA TRP A 78 14.62 1.73 -12.42
C TRP A 78 16.05 1.85 -11.89
N GLY A 79 16.20 1.55 -10.61
CA GLY A 79 17.51 1.37 -10.01
C GLY A 79 18.14 0.02 -10.37
N GLU A 80 19.21 -0.32 -9.71
CA GLU A 80 19.89 -1.62 -9.91
C GLU A 80 18.97 -2.78 -9.49
N PHE A 81 18.91 -3.81 -10.33
CA PHE A 81 18.34 -5.11 -10.01
C PHE A 81 19.48 -6.05 -9.57
N VAL A 82 19.54 -6.29 -8.26
CA VAL A 82 20.53 -7.22 -7.68
C VAL A 82 19.86 -8.55 -7.43
N LYS A 83 20.32 -9.59 -8.13
CA LYS A 83 19.77 -10.95 -7.99
C LYS A 83 18.23 -10.99 -8.10
N VAL A 84 17.71 -10.28 -9.09
CA VAL A 84 16.32 -10.32 -9.51
C VAL A 84 16.17 -11.31 -10.66
N ALA A 85 15.13 -12.12 -10.62
CA ALA A 85 14.82 -13.08 -11.66
C ALA A 85 13.41 -12.91 -12.18
N ILE A 86 13.21 -13.14 -13.49
CA ILE A 86 11.90 -13.17 -14.15
C ILE A 86 11.14 -14.42 -13.72
N CYS A 87 9.87 -14.24 -13.33
CA CYS A 87 8.94 -15.32 -13.03
C CYS A 87 7.65 -15.15 -13.85
N ASP A 88 6.62 -15.94 -13.59
CA ASP A 88 5.32 -15.78 -14.26
C ASP A 88 4.63 -14.51 -13.74
N LYS A 89 4.64 -13.45 -14.55
CA LYS A 89 4.03 -12.13 -14.27
C LYS A 89 4.44 -11.54 -12.91
N CYS A 90 5.64 -11.83 -12.46
CA CYS A 90 6.22 -11.31 -11.24
C CYS A 90 7.72 -11.40 -11.28
N VAL A 91 8.39 -10.88 -10.27
CA VAL A 91 9.84 -11.04 -10.09
C VAL A 91 10.13 -11.81 -8.80
N ARG A 92 11.28 -12.50 -8.78
CA ARG A 92 11.85 -13.06 -7.56
C ARG A 92 13.10 -12.31 -7.18
N ILE A 93 13.19 -11.89 -5.93
CA ILE A 93 14.33 -11.20 -5.35
C ILE A 93 15.17 -12.21 -4.57
N ALA A 94 16.49 -12.09 -4.67
CA ALA A 94 17.52 -12.91 -4.05
C ALA A 94 17.69 -14.32 -4.62
N THR A 95 18.80 -14.95 -4.24
CA THR A 95 19.11 -16.36 -4.49
C THR A 95 19.27 -17.08 -3.15
N LYS A 96 19.58 -18.38 -3.19
CA LYS A 96 19.86 -19.18 -1.98
C LYS A 96 20.99 -18.62 -1.11
N LYS A 97 21.93 -17.87 -1.70
CA LYS A 97 23.18 -17.44 -1.03
C LYS A 97 23.42 -15.94 -1.08
N ASN A 98 22.73 -15.24 -1.99
CA ASN A 98 23.00 -13.83 -2.25
C ASN A 98 21.77 -12.99 -1.94
N ASN A 99 22.03 -11.83 -1.35
CA ASN A 99 21.03 -10.78 -1.16
C ASN A 99 20.42 -10.39 -2.50
N GLY A 100 19.18 -9.92 -2.46
CA GLY A 100 18.48 -9.37 -3.61
C GLY A 100 17.96 -7.98 -3.33
N GLU A 101 17.88 -7.18 -4.37
CA GLU A 101 17.39 -5.80 -4.29
C GLU A 101 16.72 -5.40 -5.60
N LEU A 102 15.65 -4.64 -5.49
CA LEU A 102 14.95 -3.99 -6.58
C LEU A 102 14.55 -2.59 -6.13
N THR A 103 14.91 -1.57 -6.92
CA THR A 103 14.56 -0.18 -6.66
C THR A 103 13.69 0.37 -7.78
N THR A 104 12.50 0.89 -7.44
CA THR A 104 11.54 1.43 -8.40
C THR A 104 12.06 2.69 -9.08
N PRO A 105 11.48 3.09 -10.22
CA PRO A 105 11.54 4.48 -10.69
C PRO A 105 11.13 5.47 -9.61
N ALA A 106 11.64 6.71 -9.73
CA ALA A 106 11.21 7.79 -8.85
C ALA A 106 9.79 8.26 -9.23
N PHE A 107 9.00 8.58 -8.22
CA PHE A 107 7.66 9.15 -8.39
C PHE A 107 7.38 10.18 -7.28
N ALA A 108 6.56 11.19 -7.61
CA ALA A 108 6.31 12.32 -6.73
C ALA A 108 5.23 12.01 -5.69
N VAL A 109 5.58 12.16 -4.41
CA VAL A 109 4.63 12.10 -3.28
C VAL A 109 4.90 13.27 -2.34
N ASP A 110 3.87 14.10 -2.11
CA ASP A 110 3.88 15.11 -1.06
C ASP A 110 2.82 14.76 -0.02
N GLY A 111 3.25 14.51 1.21
CA GLY A 111 2.40 14.15 2.34
C GLY A 111 2.25 12.65 2.54
N THR A 112 1.05 12.10 2.28
CA THR A 112 0.73 10.70 2.59
C THR A 112 0.30 9.92 1.36
N ALA A 113 0.67 8.65 1.33
CA ALA A 113 0.24 7.69 0.31
C ALA A 113 0.08 6.30 0.93
N THR A 114 -0.49 5.39 0.16
CA THR A 114 -0.57 3.98 0.51
C THR A 114 0.17 3.18 -0.54
N LEU A 115 1.16 2.40 -0.11
CA LEU A 115 1.84 1.38 -0.91
C LEU A 115 1.11 0.05 -0.73
N THR A 116 0.75 -0.59 -1.83
CA THR A 116 0.30 -1.98 -1.84
C THR A 116 1.16 -2.81 -2.78
N PHE A 117 1.35 -4.07 -2.48
CA PHE A 117 2.03 -5.05 -3.33
C PHE A 117 1.69 -6.47 -2.87
N ASN A 118 1.92 -7.44 -3.74
CA ASN A 118 1.84 -8.85 -3.39
C ASN A 118 3.25 -9.40 -3.19
N ALA A 119 3.44 -10.19 -2.14
CA ALA A 119 4.72 -10.83 -1.89
C ALA A 119 4.55 -12.19 -1.19
N ALA A 120 5.39 -13.16 -1.56
CA ALA A 120 5.41 -14.48 -0.94
C ALA A 120 6.85 -15.01 -0.84
N ALA A 121 7.12 -15.79 0.18
CA ALA A 121 8.40 -16.50 0.28
C ALA A 121 8.48 -17.61 -0.77
N GLN A 122 9.68 -17.97 -1.20
CA GLN A 122 9.87 -19.18 -1.99
C GLN A 122 9.83 -20.40 -1.08
N LEU A 123 8.78 -21.21 -1.20
CA LEU A 123 8.57 -22.46 -0.46
C LEU A 123 8.75 -22.35 1.06
N GLU A 124 9.66 -23.19 1.55
CA GLU A 124 9.99 -23.31 2.97
C GLU A 124 10.82 -22.14 3.50
N ASP A 125 11.18 -21.19 2.67
CA ASP A 125 11.95 -20.02 3.11
C ASP A 125 11.06 -19.19 4.05
N VAL A 126 11.55 -18.88 5.23
CA VAL A 126 10.95 -17.86 6.08
C VAL A 126 11.68 -16.57 5.82
N VAL A 127 11.04 -15.65 5.11
CA VAL A 127 11.70 -14.48 4.55
C VAL A 127 11.43 -13.25 5.41
N THR A 128 12.51 -12.56 5.77
CA THR A 128 12.42 -11.16 6.20
C THR A 128 12.72 -10.28 4.99
N SER A 129 11.68 -9.71 4.44
CA SER A 129 11.76 -8.70 3.38
C SER A 129 11.82 -7.31 3.98
N TYR A 130 12.53 -6.42 3.32
CA TYR A 130 12.63 -5.02 3.72
C TYR A 130 12.06 -4.13 2.63
N VAL A 131 11.33 -3.11 3.04
CA VAL A 131 10.90 -2.00 2.18
C VAL A 131 11.50 -0.72 2.73
N GLU A 132 12.09 0.09 1.85
CA GLU A 132 12.77 1.32 2.20
C GLU A 132 12.30 2.46 1.28
N VAL A 133 12.05 3.63 1.85
CA VAL A 133 11.90 4.88 1.07
C VAL A 133 13.29 5.45 0.82
N VAL A 134 13.64 5.59 -0.44
CA VAL A 134 14.83 6.35 -0.88
C VAL A 134 14.36 7.76 -1.20
N GLY A 135 14.77 8.72 -0.39
CA GLY A 135 14.27 10.10 -0.41
C GLY A 135 13.71 10.53 0.96
N GLU A 136 12.90 11.59 0.98
CA GLU A 136 12.22 12.04 2.20
C GLU A 136 10.90 11.27 2.38
N GLY A 137 10.71 10.63 3.53
CA GLY A 137 9.48 9.90 3.86
C GLY A 137 9.70 8.81 4.90
N LYS A 138 8.61 8.28 5.39
CA LYS A 138 8.58 7.14 6.33
C LYS A 138 7.53 6.14 5.90
N LEU A 139 7.78 4.88 6.22
CA LEU A 139 6.87 3.76 6.07
C LEU A 139 6.30 3.37 7.42
N THR A 140 5.02 3.06 7.48
CA THR A 140 4.38 2.51 8.68
C THR A 140 3.73 1.17 8.35
N TYR A 141 4.14 0.13 9.08
CA TYR A 141 3.58 -1.22 9.00
C TYR A 141 3.54 -1.86 10.39
N GLY A 142 2.35 -2.19 10.88
CA GLY A 142 2.16 -2.59 12.27
C GLY A 142 2.64 -1.50 13.22
N GLU A 143 3.54 -1.84 14.14
CA GLU A 143 4.12 -0.91 15.10
C GLU A 143 5.41 -0.22 14.59
N GLN A 144 5.90 -0.59 13.41
CA GLN A 144 7.11 0.00 12.84
C GLN A 144 6.78 1.31 12.11
N THR A 145 7.55 2.35 12.37
CA THR A 145 7.54 3.60 11.59
C THR A 145 8.98 4.06 11.38
N ALA A 146 9.48 3.94 10.16
CA ALA A 146 10.86 4.28 9.80
C ALA A 146 10.98 4.48 8.27
N GLN A 147 12.13 4.99 7.78
CA GLN A 147 12.44 4.98 6.35
C GLN A 147 12.57 3.55 5.79
N LYS A 148 13.03 2.61 6.62
CA LYS A 148 13.16 1.20 6.29
C LYS A 148 12.43 0.37 7.31
N ILE A 149 11.54 -0.50 6.87
CA ILE A 149 10.78 -1.43 7.70
C ILE A 149 11.03 -2.87 7.25
N SER A 150 10.71 -3.82 8.12
CA SER A 150 10.77 -5.25 7.81
C SER A 150 9.38 -5.85 7.76
N ILE A 151 9.22 -6.82 6.85
CA ILE A 151 7.99 -7.59 6.68
C ILE A 151 8.38 -9.07 6.74
N SER A 152 7.69 -9.84 7.58
CA SER A 152 7.85 -11.29 7.60
C SER A 152 6.93 -11.91 6.54
N LEU A 153 7.52 -12.62 5.59
CA LEU A 153 6.80 -13.41 4.62
C LEU A 153 6.81 -14.87 5.10
N PRO A 154 5.64 -15.47 5.38
CA PRO A 154 5.56 -16.86 5.79
C PRO A 154 5.97 -17.77 4.63
N ALA A 155 6.35 -19.00 4.97
CA ALA A 155 6.61 -20.04 4.00
C ALA A 155 5.40 -20.27 3.10
N SER A 156 5.64 -20.51 1.82
CA SER A 156 4.60 -20.83 0.84
C SER A 156 4.48 -22.33 0.64
N THR A 157 3.27 -22.78 0.28
CA THR A 157 3.01 -24.19 -0.05
C THR A 157 2.65 -24.28 -1.53
N ALA A 158 3.38 -25.13 -2.27
CA ALA A 158 3.12 -25.35 -3.68
C ALA A 158 1.67 -25.81 -3.92
N GLY A 159 1.00 -25.20 -4.88
CA GLY A 159 -0.39 -25.48 -5.24
C GLY A 159 -1.45 -24.94 -4.26
N GLU A 160 -1.06 -24.44 -3.09
CA GLU A 160 -2.00 -23.89 -2.09
C GLU A 160 -1.83 -22.36 -1.97
N THR A 161 -0.60 -21.88 -1.86
CA THR A 161 -0.31 -20.44 -1.79
C THR A 161 -0.53 -19.80 -3.16
N LYS A 162 -1.24 -18.67 -3.19
CA LYS A 162 -1.40 -17.83 -4.38
C LYS A 162 -0.78 -16.48 -4.10
N LEU A 163 0.09 -16.02 -4.99
CA LEU A 163 0.77 -14.73 -4.82
C LEU A 163 -0.24 -13.58 -4.75
N ALA A 164 -1.29 -13.61 -5.56
CA ALA A 164 -2.35 -12.61 -5.57
C ALA A 164 -3.11 -12.48 -4.24
N ASP A 165 -3.11 -13.52 -3.40
CA ASP A 165 -3.77 -13.50 -2.08
C ASP A 165 -2.83 -12.98 -0.98
N GLN A 166 -1.53 -12.80 -1.27
CA GLN A 166 -0.50 -12.37 -0.32
C GLN A 166 -0.28 -10.85 -0.40
N ASN A 167 -1.32 -10.09 -0.12
CA ASN A 167 -1.30 -8.63 -0.24
C ASN A 167 -0.78 -7.95 1.02
N TYR A 168 0.10 -6.97 0.83
CA TYR A 168 0.65 -6.10 1.86
C TYR A 168 0.23 -4.66 1.60
N SER A 169 -0.12 -3.96 2.67
CA SER A 169 -0.48 -2.53 2.63
C SER A 169 0.32 -1.76 3.66
N ILE A 170 1.03 -0.73 3.22
CA ILE A 170 1.96 0.06 4.01
C ILE A 170 1.61 1.53 3.84
N ALA A 171 1.49 2.26 4.94
CA ALA A 171 1.32 3.69 4.87
C ALA A 171 2.66 4.39 4.61
N ILE A 172 2.65 5.37 3.72
CA ILE A 172 3.73 6.32 3.49
C ILE A 172 3.32 7.64 4.14
N SER A 173 4.21 8.25 4.91
CA SER A 173 4.01 9.55 5.56
C SER A 173 5.23 10.43 5.46
N ASP A 174 5.06 11.73 5.72
CA ASP A 174 6.13 12.73 5.68
C ASP A 174 6.91 12.74 4.34
N ALA A 175 6.32 12.21 3.27
CA ALA A 175 6.97 12.18 1.97
C ALA A 175 7.02 13.58 1.35
N LYS A 176 8.12 13.89 0.64
CA LYS A 176 8.33 15.19 0.03
C LYS A 176 9.11 15.09 -1.26
N GLY A 177 8.47 15.49 -2.35
CA GLY A 177 9.06 15.45 -3.69
C GLY A 177 9.16 14.03 -4.24
N ASP A 178 10.22 13.78 -5.00
CA ASP A 178 10.44 12.49 -5.63
C ASP A 178 11.03 11.48 -4.64
N ILE A 179 10.40 10.32 -4.52
CA ILE A 179 10.88 9.18 -3.75
C ILE A 179 10.97 7.94 -4.64
N GLN A 180 11.76 6.97 -4.21
CA GLN A 180 11.78 5.61 -4.76
C GLN A 180 11.49 4.61 -3.65
N LEU A 181 11.02 3.43 -4.01
CA LEU A 181 10.87 2.31 -3.10
C LEU A 181 11.92 1.26 -3.41
N LYS A 182 12.63 0.82 -2.38
CA LYS A 182 13.58 -0.26 -2.47
C LYS A 182 13.09 -1.48 -1.71
N PHE A 183 12.91 -2.58 -2.44
CA PHE A 183 12.58 -3.90 -1.91
C PHE A 183 13.84 -4.72 -1.82
N SER A 184 14.11 -5.34 -0.68
CA SER A 184 15.32 -6.13 -0.52
C SER A 184 15.14 -7.29 0.46
N THR A 185 15.95 -8.33 0.28
CA THR A 185 16.07 -9.44 1.24
C THR A 185 17.54 -9.74 1.49
N VAL A 186 17.85 -10.30 2.64
CA VAL A 186 19.23 -10.62 3.03
C VAL A 186 19.39 -12.12 3.20
N SER A 187 19.89 -12.79 2.17
CA SER A 187 20.17 -14.21 2.20
C SER A 187 21.57 -14.51 2.74
N SER A 188 21.72 -15.66 3.39
CA SER A 188 23.00 -16.19 3.82
C SER A 188 23.08 -17.67 3.48
N SER A 189 24.26 -18.29 3.69
CA SER A 189 24.43 -19.74 3.52
C SER A 189 23.52 -20.57 4.42
N GLU A 190 23.09 -20.00 5.55
CA GLU A 190 22.26 -20.63 6.57
C GLU A 190 20.78 -20.26 6.47
N SER A 191 20.47 -19.12 5.86
CA SER A 191 19.10 -18.59 5.75
C SER A 191 18.83 -18.12 4.34
N LYS A 192 18.02 -18.88 3.63
CA LYS A 192 17.53 -18.50 2.31
C LYS A 192 16.42 -17.45 2.48
N GLN A 193 16.49 -16.37 1.71
CA GLN A 193 15.58 -15.23 1.83
C GLN A 193 15.03 -14.83 0.45
N ARG A 194 14.53 -15.83 -0.30
CA ARG A 194 14.01 -15.61 -1.66
C ARG A 194 12.53 -15.21 -1.58
N ALA A 195 12.19 -14.09 -2.14
CA ALA A 195 10.83 -13.55 -2.16
C ALA A 195 10.34 -13.27 -3.58
N TYR A 196 9.12 -13.66 -3.88
CA TYR A 196 8.36 -13.17 -5.03
C TYR A 196 7.74 -11.82 -4.70
N LEU A 197 7.68 -10.94 -5.71
CA LEU A 197 7.13 -9.59 -5.62
C LEU A 197 6.32 -9.30 -6.88
N ASP A 198 5.13 -8.72 -6.69
CA ASP A 198 4.16 -8.43 -7.73
C ASP A 198 3.26 -7.25 -7.38
N GLU A 199 2.60 -6.65 -8.38
CA GLU A 199 1.53 -5.65 -8.21
C GLU A 199 1.93 -4.47 -7.31
N ILE A 200 3.10 -3.86 -7.54
CA ILE A 200 3.55 -2.70 -6.75
C ILE A 200 2.73 -1.47 -7.14
N LYS A 201 1.94 -0.95 -6.22
CA LYS A 201 1.07 0.21 -6.46
C LYS A 201 1.20 1.23 -5.33
N VAL A 202 1.33 2.50 -5.69
CA VAL A 202 1.30 3.61 -4.75
C VAL A 202 0.16 4.56 -5.11
N VAL A 203 -0.73 4.75 -4.15
CA VAL A 203 -1.89 5.63 -4.27
C VAL A 203 -1.72 6.77 -3.29
N LYS A 204 -1.71 7.99 -3.80
CA LYS A 204 -1.69 9.20 -2.98
C LYS A 204 -2.99 9.29 -2.19
N ASN A 205 -2.89 9.43 -0.89
CA ASN A 205 -4.08 9.62 -0.09
C ASN A 205 -4.62 11.02 -0.39
N SER A 206 -5.87 11.09 -0.86
CA SER A 206 -6.55 12.36 -0.93
C SER A 206 -6.62 12.89 0.50
N THR A 207 -5.92 13.96 0.79
CA THR A 207 -6.35 14.81 1.89
C THR A 207 -7.72 15.30 1.47
N ASP A 208 -8.79 14.67 1.98
CA ASP A 208 -10.14 15.21 1.83
C ASP A 208 -10.04 16.66 2.25
N GLY A 209 -10.08 17.51 1.23
CA GLY A 209 -9.70 18.90 1.32
C GLY A 209 -10.66 19.72 2.16
N ILE A 210 -10.56 19.58 3.45
CA ILE A 210 -10.56 20.76 4.27
C ILE A 210 -9.08 21.19 4.30
N SER A 211 -8.54 21.58 3.13
CA SER A 211 -7.45 22.53 3.11
C SER A 211 -7.84 23.57 4.13
N ALA A 212 -7.04 23.71 5.19
CA ALA A 212 -7.26 24.73 6.19
C ALA A 212 -7.73 25.96 5.42
N ILE A 213 -8.99 26.33 5.60
CA ILE A 213 -9.48 27.59 5.03
C ILE A 213 -8.50 28.56 5.66
N SER A 214 -7.44 28.87 4.89
CA SER A 214 -6.54 29.96 5.25
C SER A 214 -7.54 31.07 5.42
N ALA A 215 -7.75 31.46 6.66
CA ALA A 215 -8.68 32.52 6.98
C ALA A 215 -8.11 33.72 6.24
N GLN A 216 -8.48 33.79 4.97
CA GLN A 216 -8.28 34.99 4.18
C GLN A 216 -8.96 36.02 5.04
N LYS A 217 -8.17 36.91 5.58
CA LYS A 217 -8.57 38.00 6.44
C LYS A 217 -9.64 38.77 5.67
N SER A 218 -10.85 38.20 5.67
CA SER A 218 -12.00 38.80 4.98
C SER A 218 -12.24 40.09 5.71
N ASP A 219 -12.25 41.13 4.98
CA ASP A 219 -12.76 42.45 5.44
C ASP A 219 -13.94 42.17 6.35
N SER A 220 -13.86 42.66 7.58
CA SER A 220 -14.76 42.33 8.69
C SER A 220 -16.20 42.63 8.30
N LYS A 221 -16.84 41.69 7.60
CA LYS A 221 -18.26 41.80 7.26
C LYS A 221 -19.05 41.69 8.58
N VAL A 222 -19.91 42.66 8.79
CA VAL A 222 -20.76 42.73 9.94
C VAL A 222 -22.11 42.15 9.56
N TYR A 223 -22.65 41.27 10.37
CA TYR A 223 -23.96 40.66 10.16
C TYR A 223 -24.92 40.99 11.30
N ASP A 224 -26.20 41.12 10.99
CA ASP A 224 -27.26 41.17 12.01
C ASP A 224 -27.54 39.75 12.54
N LEU A 225 -28.44 39.65 13.53
CA LEU A 225 -28.82 38.36 14.12
C LEU A 225 -29.57 37.41 13.17
N LEU A 226 -30.02 37.93 12.04
CA LEU A 226 -30.68 37.15 10.96
C LEU A 226 -29.68 36.73 9.86
N GLY A 227 -28.40 37.00 10.07
CA GLY A 227 -27.35 36.63 9.11
C GLY A 227 -27.25 37.57 7.89
N ARG A 228 -27.91 38.70 7.88
CA ARG A 228 -27.86 39.68 6.77
C ARG A 228 -26.69 40.60 6.97
N SER A 229 -25.94 40.87 5.87
CA SER A 229 -24.82 41.81 5.89
C SER A 229 -25.33 43.22 6.23
N THR A 230 -24.63 43.90 7.12
CA THR A 230 -25.00 45.25 7.59
C THR A 230 -23.74 46.11 7.80
N THR A 231 -23.92 47.40 7.96
CA THR A 231 -22.83 48.34 8.25
C THR A 231 -22.53 48.40 9.75
N LYS A 232 -21.32 48.85 10.13
CA LYS A 232 -20.95 49.04 11.55
C LYS A 232 -21.70 50.20 12.24
N SER A 233 -22.42 51.02 11.50
CA SER A 233 -23.14 52.16 12.03
C SER A 233 -24.53 51.77 12.46
N GLY A 234 -24.84 51.90 13.73
CA GLY A 234 -26.19 51.68 14.32
C GLY A 234 -26.12 50.94 15.65
N LYS A 235 -26.94 51.38 16.63
CA LYS A 235 -27.06 50.68 17.92
C LYS A 235 -27.67 49.30 17.75
N GLY A 236 -27.12 48.33 18.43
CA GLY A 236 -27.69 46.97 18.46
C GLY A 236 -26.64 45.84 18.49
N LEU A 237 -27.11 44.60 18.60
CA LEU A 237 -26.28 43.42 18.62
C LEU A 237 -25.90 43.03 17.20
N ARG A 238 -24.60 42.79 16.95
CA ARG A 238 -24.02 42.39 15.66
C ARG A 238 -23.13 41.19 15.86
N ILE A 239 -22.87 40.48 14.77
CA ILE A 239 -21.85 39.39 14.70
C ILE A 239 -20.70 39.89 13.85
N ILE A 240 -19.51 39.95 14.45
CA ILE A 240 -18.26 40.33 13.78
C ILE A 240 -17.24 39.20 14.01
N ASN A 241 -16.72 38.63 12.96
CA ASN A 241 -15.77 37.50 13.06
C ASN A 241 -16.27 36.38 13.99
N GLY A 242 -17.56 36.04 13.90
CA GLY A 242 -18.18 35.00 14.72
C GLY A 242 -18.45 35.39 16.20
N LYS A 243 -18.10 36.60 16.60
CA LYS A 243 -18.34 37.10 17.97
C LYS A 243 -19.52 38.07 18.03
N LYS A 244 -20.34 37.96 19.06
CA LYS A 244 -21.44 38.93 19.36
C LYS A 244 -20.81 40.20 19.89
N VAL A 245 -21.16 41.35 19.29
CA VAL A 245 -20.72 42.69 19.69
C VAL A 245 -21.92 43.61 19.78
N ILE A 246 -22.00 44.40 20.83
CA ILE A 246 -23.06 45.41 21.05
C ILE A 246 -22.48 46.78 20.73
N PHE A 247 -23.20 47.56 19.93
CA PHE A 247 -22.87 48.93 19.58
C PHE A 247 -23.87 49.92 20.16
#